data_adfedfcc77cb1f3d384e863d8239f232
#
_entry.id   adfedfcc77cb1f3d384e863d8239f232
#
_cell.length_a   1.000
_cell.length_b   1.000
_cell.length_c   1.000
_cell.angle_alpha   90.00
_cell.angle_beta   90.00
_cell.angle_gamma   90.00
#
_symmetry.space_group_name_H-M   'P 1'
#
loop_
_entity.id
_entity.type
_entity.pdbx_description
1 polymer ?
#
loop_
_entity_poly.entity_id
_entity_poly.type
_entity_poly.pdbx_seq_one_letter_code
_entity_poly.pdbx_strand_id
1 'polypeptide(L)'
;MNALARSLTVFIDRALEPIRPWLEDDQVVEICANGPGEVWVERFGQPAMERHEVSSLTEHAIRHLAERVAGHSGQSVNEEHPLLSAALPTGERFQGVMPPATTAGGAFA
;
A
#
# COMPACT_ATOMS: atom_id res chain seq x y z
N MET A 1 7.96 22.15 -5.28
CA MET A 1 8.15 20.74 -5.74
C MET A 1 8.61 20.76 -7.20
N ASN A 2 9.68 20.04 -7.52
CA ASN A 2 10.19 19.98 -8.90
C ASN A 2 9.34 18.98 -9.73
N ALA A 3 9.58 18.98 -11.06
CA ALA A 3 8.79 18.14 -11.97
C ALA A 3 8.93 16.64 -11.68
N LEU A 4 10.11 16.17 -11.29
CA LEU A 4 10.34 14.77 -10.96
C LEU A 4 9.54 14.35 -9.74
N ALA A 5 9.56 15.14 -8.67
CA ALA A 5 8.81 14.85 -7.45
C ALA A 5 7.30 14.81 -7.71
N ARG A 6 6.79 15.71 -8.54
CA ARG A 6 5.37 15.71 -8.94
C ARG A 6 5.01 14.45 -9.73
N SER A 7 5.88 14.00 -10.64
CA SER A 7 5.64 12.78 -11.42
C SER A 7 5.58 11.56 -10.53
N LEU A 8 6.50 11.42 -9.56
CA LEU A 8 6.49 10.32 -8.61
C LEU A 8 5.22 10.31 -7.76
N THR A 9 4.77 11.49 -7.30
CA THR A 9 3.54 11.61 -6.53
C THR A 9 2.31 11.18 -7.34
N VAL A 10 2.23 11.55 -8.61
CA VAL A 10 1.13 11.14 -9.50
C VAL A 10 1.11 9.62 -9.67
N PHE A 11 2.26 8.98 -9.84
CA PHE A 11 2.32 7.52 -9.97
C PHE A 11 1.87 6.80 -8.70
N ILE A 12 2.25 7.32 -7.53
CA ILE A 12 1.78 6.76 -6.26
C ILE A 12 0.28 6.95 -6.11
N ASP A 13 -0.26 8.11 -6.44
CA ASP A 13 -1.70 8.37 -6.38
C ASP A 13 -2.49 7.35 -7.19
N ARG A 14 -2.06 7.03 -8.40
CA ARG A 14 -2.71 6.02 -9.23
C ARG A 14 -2.62 4.63 -8.61
N ALA A 15 -1.47 4.29 -8.05
CA ALA A 15 -1.26 2.99 -7.41
C ALA A 15 -2.12 2.83 -6.15
N LEU A 16 -2.51 3.92 -5.50
CA LEU A 16 -3.36 3.90 -4.30
C LEU A 16 -4.86 3.81 -4.60
N GLU A 17 -5.27 3.89 -5.86
CA GLU A 17 -6.71 3.86 -6.23
C GLU A 17 -7.50 2.73 -5.58
N PRO A 18 -7.00 1.48 -5.54
CA PRO A 18 -7.77 0.39 -4.93
C PRO A 18 -8.12 0.59 -3.46
N ILE A 19 -7.36 1.40 -2.73
CA ILE A 19 -7.59 1.63 -1.30
C ILE A 19 -7.97 3.08 -0.98
N ARG A 20 -8.15 3.92 -1.98
CA ARG A 20 -8.40 5.35 -1.80
C ARG A 20 -9.59 5.68 -0.90
N PRO A 21 -10.76 5.00 -1.00
CA PRO A 21 -11.88 5.35 -0.13
C PRO A 21 -11.55 5.29 1.36
N TRP A 22 -10.75 4.33 1.76
CA TRP A 22 -10.33 4.19 3.15
C TRP A 22 -9.16 5.09 3.51
N LEU A 23 -8.27 5.33 2.57
CA LEU A 23 -7.12 6.21 2.79
C LEU A 23 -7.56 7.66 3.05
N GLU A 24 -8.64 8.10 2.42
CA GLU A 24 -9.20 9.44 2.59
C GLU A 24 -10.21 9.57 3.74
N ASP A 25 -10.56 8.47 4.39
CA ASP A 25 -11.53 8.44 5.49
C ASP A 25 -10.82 8.72 6.82
N ASP A 26 -11.16 9.85 7.45
CA ASP A 26 -10.54 10.29 8.71
C ASP A 26 -10.78 9.33 9.89
N GLN A 27 -11.77 8.46 9.80
CA GLN A 27 -12.07 7.47 10.83
C GLN A 27 -11.24 6.19 10.70
N VAL A 28 -10.54 6.02 9.59
CA VAL A 28 -9.71 4.84 9.36
C VAL A 28 -8.34 5.05 9.98
N VAL A 29 -7.95 4.12 10.83
CA VAL A 29 -6.67 4.11 11.55
C VAL A 29 -5.64 3.28 10.83
N GLU A 30 -6.05 2.16 10.24
CA GLU A 30 -5.15 1.23 9.56
C GLU A 30 -5.86 0.53 8.41
N ILE A 31 -5.11 0.29 7.34
CA ILE A 31 -5.52 -0.51 6.19
C ILE A 31 -4.49 -1.62 6.02
N CYS A 32 -4.95 -2.87 6.05
CA CYS A 32 -4.09 -4.04 5.86
C CYS A 32 -4.54 -4.86 4.67
N ALA A 33 -3.59 -5.32 3.87
CA ALA A 33 -3.83 -6.34 2.86
C ALA A 33 -2.91 -7.52 3.15
N ASN A 34 -3.49 -8.67 3.47
CA ASN A 34 -2.72 -9.90 3.72
C ASN A 34 -2.52 -10.72 2.44
N GLY A 35 -3.03 -10.24 1.33
CA GLY A 35 -2.93 -10.84 0.01
C GLY A 35 -3.87 -10.13 -0.97
N PRO A 36 -3.88 -10.55 -2.24
CA PRO A 36 -4.74 -9.94 -3.25
C PRO A 36 -6.23 -10.12 -2.96
N GLY A 37 -7.03 -9.19 -3.43
CA GLY A 37 -8.48 -9.31 -3.49
C GLY A 37 -9.23 -8.81 -2.28
N GLU A 38 -8.56 -8.49 -1.18
CA GLU A 38 -9.25 -7.99 0.00
C GLU A 38 -8.38 -7.05 0.83
N VAL A 39 -9.04 -6.20 1.60
CA VAL A 39 -8.40 -5.37 2.61
C VAL A 39 -9.15 -5.49 3.93
N TRP A 40 -8.42 -5.29 5.00
CA TRP A 40 -8.96 -5.22 6.37
C TRP A 40 -8.73 -3.81 6.88
N VAL A 41 -9.79 -3.20 7.39
CA VAL A 41 -9.80 -1.79 7.77
C VAL A 41 -10.12 -1.66 9.26
N GLU A 42 -9.24 -0.98 9.99
CA GLU A 42 -9.48 -0.61 11.39
C GLU A 42 -10.01 0.80 11.44
N ARG A 43 -11.14 1.00 12.12
CA ARG A 43 -11.74 2.31 12.33
C ARG A 43 -11.63 2.74 13.78
N PHE A 44 -11.48 4.03 13.99
CA PHE A 44 -11.43 4.60 15.33
C PHE A 44 -12.70 4.23 16.12
N GLY A 45 -12.49 3.69 17.32
CA GLY A 45 -13.59 3.35 18.22
C GLY A 45 -14.32 2.04 17.89
N GLN A 46 -13.91 1.31 16.86
CA GLN A 46 -14.52 0.04 16.52
C GLN A 46 -13.68 -1.13 17.07
N PRO A 47 -14.33 -2.16 17.65
CA PRO A 47 -13.61 -3.25 18.33
C PRO A 47 -12.98 -4.27 17.37
N ALA A 48 -13.41 -4.30 16.12
CA ALA A 48 -12.94 -5.29 15.14
C ALA A 48 -12.67 -4.62 13.80
N MET A 49 -11.75 -5.23 13.03
CA MET A 49 -11.47 -4.79 11.66
C MET A 49 -12.60 -5.22 10.72
N GLU A 50 -12.86 -4.40 9.71
CA GLU A 50 -13.81 -4.69 8.65
C GLU A 50 -13.09 -5.30 7.46
N ARG A 51 -13.65 -6.37 6.90
CA ARG A 51 -13.14 -6.96 5.67
C ARG A 51 -13.88 -6.39 4.47
N HIS A 52 -13.15 -5.99 3.44
CA HIS A 52 -13.72 -5.51 2.16
C HIS A 52 -13.12 -6.27 1.00
N GLU A 53 -13.95 -6.69 0.06
CA GLU A 53 -13.47 -7.25 -1.20
C GLU A 53 -13.06 -6.13 -2.13
N VAL A 54 -11.86 -6.24 -2.71
CA VAL A 54 -11.30 -5.25 -3.63
C VAL A 54 -10.71 -5.99 -4.82
N SER A 55 -11.53 -6.23 -5.82
CA SER A 55 -11.12 -7.00 -6.99
C SER A 55 -10.00 -6.34 -7.78
N SER A 56 -9.87 -5.03 -7.71
CA SER A 56 -8.79 -4.29 -8.36
C SER A 56 -7.43 -4.42 -7.66
N LEU A 57 -7.42 -4.91 -6.42
CA LEU A 57 -6.19 -5.13 -5.67
C LEU A 57 -5.61 -6.50 -6.02
N THR A 58 -5.10 -6.61 -7.23
CA THR A 58 -4.46 -7.82 -7.74
C THR A 58 -3.05 -7.95 -7.18
N GLU A 59 -2.43 -9.12 -7.37
CA GLU A 59 -1.01 -9.31 -7.05
C GLU A 59 -0.15 -8.27 -7.75
N HIS A 60 -0.42 -8.00 -9.02
CA HIS A 60 0.28 -6.97 -9.78
C HIS A 60 0.07 -5.58 -9.17
N ALA A 61 -1.14 -5.25 -8.74
CA ALA A 61 -1.45 -3.96 -8.13
C ALA A 61 -0.71 -3.77 -6.81
N ILE A 62 -0.63 -4.80 -5.99
CA ILE A 62 0.12 -4.76 -4.73
C ILE A 62 1.61 -4.53 -4.99
N ARG A 63 2.18 -5.29 -5.92
CA ARG A 63 3.59 -5.15 -6.31
C ARG A 63 3.87 -3.76 -6.86
N HIS A 64 3.00 -3.29 -7.74
CA HIS A 64 3.12 -1.97 -8.35
C HIS A 64 3.11 -0.86 -7.30
N LEU A 65 2.18 -0.94 -6.33
CA LEU A 65 2.12 0.00 -5.23
C LEU A 65 3.43 -0.01 -4.41
N ALA A 66 3.92 -1.19 -4.04
CA ALA A 66 5.15 -1.32 -3.28
C ALA A 66 6.34 -0.72 -4.04
N GLU A 67 6.45 -0.99 -5.34
CA GLU A 67 7.53 -0.45 -6.17
C GLU A 67 7.47 1.08 -6.28
N ARG A 68 6.27 1.65 -6.41
CA ARG A 68 6.10 3.11 -6.49
C ARG A 68 6.43 3.79 -5.15
N VAL A 69 6.00 3.21 -4.04
CA VAL A 69 6.35 3.73 -2.71
C VAL A 69 7.85 3.64 -2.47
N ALA A 70 8.47 2.51 -2.83
CA ALA A 70 9.92 2.33 -2.72
C ALA A 70 10.67 3.38 -3.54
N GLY A 71 10.28 3.59 -4.79
CA GLY A 71 10.90 4.59 -5.67
C GLY A 71 10.81 6.00 -5.11
N HIS A 72 9.66 6.36 -4.54
CA HIS A 72 9.48 7.68 -3.90
C HIS A 72 10.44 7.87 -2.71
N SER A 73 10.73 6.83 -1.96
CA SER A 73 11.62 6.89 -0.79
C SER A 73 13.08 6.56 -1.10
N GLY A 74 13.45 6.43 -2.37
CA GLY A 74 14.82 6.09 -2.76
C GLY A 74 15.21 4.66 -2.46
N GLN A 75 14.24 3.77 -2.32
CA GLN A 75 14.44 2.35 -2.02
C GLN A 75 14.09 1.48 -3.22
N SER A 76 14.45 0.20 -3.15
CA SER A 76 14.03 -0.83 -4.11
C SER A 76 13.39 -1.98 -3.36
N VAL A 77 12.36 -2.58 -3.96
CA VAL A 77 11.75 -3.79 -3.44
C VAL A 77 11.77 -4.85 -4.56
N ASN A 78 12.29 -6.02 -4.26
CA ASN A 78 12.44 -7.13 -5.21
C ASN A 78 12.64 -8.45 -4.46
N GLU A 79 12.98 -9.52 -5.18
CA GLU A 79 13.20 -10.83 -4.55
C GLU A 79 14.35 -10.85 -3.55
N GLU A 80 15.37 -10.03 -3.76
CA GLU A 80 16.52 -9.91 -2.85
C GLU A 80 16.21 -9.01 -1.66
N HIS A 81 15.32 -8.03 -1.85
CA HIS A 81 14.92 -7.07 -0.83
C HIS A 81 13.39 -7.03 -0.76
N PRO A 82 12.76 -8.07 -0.19
CA PRO A 82 11.29 -8.19 -0.24
C PRO A 82 10.54 -7.37 0.81
N LEU A 83 11.23 -6.74 1.72
CA LEU A 83 10.62 -5.93 2.77
C LEU A 83 10.79 -4.46 2.49
N LEU A 84 9.71 -3.69 2.70
CA LEU A 84 9.71 -2.24 2.49
C LEU A 84 9.10 -1.55 3.69
N SER A 85 9.78 -0.51 4.19
CA SER A 85 9.24 0.39 5.20
C SER A 85 9.46 1.82 4.71
N ALA A 86 8.40 2.59 4.58
CA ALA A 86 8.47 3.92 3.99
C ALA A 86 7.30 4.78 4.46
N ALA A 87 7.28 6.04 4.03
CA ALA A 87 6.16 6.93 4.22
C ALA A 87 5.54 7.28 2.87
N LEU A 88 4.22 7.40 2.82
CA LEU A 88 3.53 7.96 1.66
C LEU A 88 3.78 9.46 1.58
N PRO A 89 3.57 10.10 0.40
CA PRO A 89 3.75 11.55 0.26
C PRO A 89 2.95 12.38 1.27
N THR A 90 1.81 11.86 1.72
CA THR A 90 0.92 12.50 2.70
C THR A 90 1.26 12.17 4.15
N GLY A 91 2.31 11.37 4.38
CA GLY A 91 2.87 11.13 5.71
C GLY A 91 2.51 9.81 6.37
N GLU A 92 1.56 9.05 5.83
CA GLU A 92 1.17 7.75 6.39
C GLU A 92 2.32 6.76 6.28
N ARG A 93 2.49 5.92 7.30
CA ARG A 93 3.47 4.84 7.25
C ARG A 93 3.00 3.74 6.30
N PHE A 94 3.90 3.22 5.51
CA PHE A 94 3.67 2.09 4.63
C PHE A 94 4.68 0.98 4.92
N GLN A 95 4.19 -0.25 5.07
CA GLN A 95 5.04 -1.43 5.21
C GLN A 95 4.57 -2.48 4.22
N GLY A 96 5.48 -2.98 3.40
CA GLY A 96 5.19 -3.96 2.36
C GLY A 96 6.05 -5.21 2.53
N VAL A 97 5.46 -6.35 2.18
CA VAL A 97 6.14 -7.65 2.16
C VAL A 97 5.86 -8.30 0.82
N MET A 98 6.92 -8.58 0.06
CA MET A 98 6.79 -9.19 -1.26
C MET A 98 7.31 -10.63 -1.24
N PRO A 99 6.92 -11.48 -2.21
CA PRO A 99 7.55 -12.78 -2.34
C PRO A 99 9.06 -12.63 -2.55
N PRO A 100 9.90 -13.53 -2.00
CA PRO A 100 9.56 -14.78 -1.33
C PRO A 100 9.30 -14.70 0.18
N ALA A 101 9.29 -13.50 0.77
CA ALA A 101 9.04 -13.33 2.21
C ALA A 101 7.58 -13.58 2.60
N THR A 102 6.68 -13.65 1.64
CA THR A 102 5.30 -14.08 1.83
C THR A 102 4.89 -15.00 0.69
N THR A 103 3.97 -15.92 0.96
CA THR A 103 3.40 -16.83 -0.05
C THR A 103 2.08 -16.31 -0.62
N ALA A 104 1.60 -15.17 -0.14
CA ALA A 104 0.28 -14.64 -0.49
C ALA A 104 0.27 -13.75 -1.75
N GLY A 105 1.39 -13.62 -2.46
CA GLY A 105 1.49 -12.77 -3.64
C GLY A 105 1.79 -11.32 -3.32
N GLY A 106 2.03 -11.00 -2.06
CA GLY A 106 2.32 -9.68 -1.56
C GLY A 106 1.32 -9.25 -0.51
N ALA A 107 1.77 -8.43 0.44
CA ALA A 107 0.95 -7.89 1.50
C ALA A 107 1.44 -6.49 1.88
N PHE A 108 0.56 -5.68 2.48
CA PHE A 108 0.96 -4.38 2.98
C PHE A 108 0.08 -3.94 4.17
N ALA A 109 0.58 -2.91 4.85
CA ALA A 109 -0.16 -2.26 5.92
C ALA A 109 0.17 -0.76 5.97
#